data_c7af5168f22d65a061d3bcd84d9eed83
#
_entry.id   c7af5168f22d65a061d3bcd84d9eed83
#
_cell.length_a   1.000
_cell.length_b   1.000
_cell.length_c   1.000
_cell.angle_alpha   90.00
_cell.angle_beta   90.00
_cell.angle_gamma   90.00
#
_symmetry.space_group_name_H-M   'P 1'
#
loop_
_entity.id
_entity.type
_entity.pdbx_description
1 polymer ?
#
loop_
_entity_poly.entity_id
_entity_poly.type
_entity_poly.pdbx_seq_one_letter_code
_entity_poly.pdbx_strand_id
1 'polypeptide(L)'
;MITRLVFIAILLAGSLSTTASAQVELLPEHFQFESDVVRNAAIPSPATYLGYETGQEYTMYADVVGYIKAVAAASDRVSITEYARTYENRPLFALFVTAPENHARLDEIQTANLKL
;
A
#
# COMPACT_ATOMS: atom_id res chain seq x y z
N MET A 1 -12.10 7.29 -65.63
CA MET A 1 -12.83 6.60 -64.54
C MET A 1 -11.92 5.93 -63.52
N ILE A 2 -10.83 5.31 -63.98
CA ILE A 2 -9.86 4.60 -63.10
C ILE A 2 -9.11 5.51 -62.13
N THR A 3 -8.73 6.71 -62.58
CA THR A 3 -7.97 7.68 -61.77
C THR A 3 -8.71 8.19 -60.53
N ARG A 4 -10.05 8.31 -60.59
CA ARG A 4 -10.89 8.74 -59.45
C ARG A 4 -11.08 7.65 -58.40
N LEU A 5 -11.06 6.38 -58.81
CA LEU A 5 -11.15 5.25 -57.89
C LEU A 5 -9.87 5.06 -57.08
N VAL A 6 -8.70 5.35 -57.65
CA VAL A 6 -7.41 5.27 -56.97
C VAL A 6 -7.30 6.34 -55.88
N PHE A 7 -7.79 7.56 -56.09
CA PHE A 7 -7.81 8.62 -55.08
C PHE A 7 -8.72 8.32 -53.89
N ILE A 8 -9.86 7.67 -54.12
CA ILE A 8 -10.79 7.28 -53.04
C ILE A 8 -10.17 6.12 -52.20
N ALA A 9 -9.45 5.20 -52.81
CA ALA A 9 -8.76 4.14 -52.08
C ALA A 9 -7.62 4.64 -51.19
N ILE A 10 -6.88 5.67 -51.62
CA ILE A 10 -5.80 6.28 -50.82
C ILE A 10 -6.36 7.09 -49.63
N LEU A 11 -7.54 7.73 -49.78
CA LEU A 11 -8.20 8.46 -48.68
C LEU A 11 -8.80 7.51 -47.63
N LEU A 12 -9.19 6.29 -47.99
CA LEU A 12 -9.71 5.29 -47.04
C LEU A 12 -8.60 4.60 -46.24
N ALA A 13 -7.36 4.54 -46.76
CA ALA A 13 -6.23 3.94 -46.08
C ALA A 13 -5.61 4.84 -44.96
N GLY A 14 -5.97 6.13 -44.95
CA GLY A 14 -5.42 7.10 -44.01
C GLY A 14 -6.10 7.17 -42.65
N SER A 15 -7.16 6.42 -42.40
CA SER A 15 -7.96 6.52 -41.17
C SER A 15 -7.79 5.32 -40.20
N LEU A 16 -6.74 4.54 -40.32
CA LEU A 16 -6.35 3.65 -39.21
C LEU A 16 -5.65 4.48 -38.13
N SER A 17 -6.47 5.17 -37.34
CA SER A 17 -6.02 5.74 -36.07
C SER A 17 -5.62 4.58 -35.17
N THR A 18 -4.33 4.33 -35.05
CA THR A 18 -3.79 3.49 -33.97
C THR A 18 -4.12 4.21 -32.67
N THR A 19 -5.17 3.74 -31.97
CA THR A 19 -5.36 4.08 -30.56
C THR A 19 -4.16 3.51 -29.81
N ALA A 20 -3.15 4.35 -29.56
CA ALA A 20 -2.12 4.05 -28.60
C ALA A 20 -2.80 3.95 -27.23
N SER A 21 -3.17 2.75 -26.83
CA SER A 21 -3.48 2.45 -25.45
C SER A 21 -2.20 2.71 -24.66
N ALA A 22 -2.17 3.80 -23.87
CA ALA A 22 -1.16 3.96 -22.84
C ALA A 22 -1.36 2.80 -21.85
N GLN A 23 -0.65 1.72 -22.05
CA GLN A 23 -0.50 0.68 -21.05
C GLN A 23 0.27 1.34 -19.91
N VAL A 24 -0.41 1.61 -18.80
CA VAL A 24 0.25 1.82 -17.54
C VAL A 24 0.98 0.51 -17.27
N GLU A 25 2.29 0.51 -17.46
CA GLU A 25 3.16 -0.58 -17.07
C GLU A 25 3.10 -0.63 -15.54
N LEU A 26 2.09 -1.35 -15.04
CA LEU A 26 2.04 -1.74 -13.64
C LEU A 26 3.34 -2.49 -13.37
N LEU A 27 3.95 -2.22 -12.21
CA LEU A 27 5.20 -2.79 -11.72
C LEU A 27 5.55 -4.14 -12.37
N PRO A 28 6.80 -4.37 -12.76
CA PRO A 28 7.19 -5.61 -13.44
C PRO A 28 6.56 -6.82 -12.75
N GLU A 29 5.96 -7.72 -13.52
CA GLU A 29 5.26 -8.92 -13.06
C GLU A 29 6.09 -9.79 -12.10
N HIS A 30 7.42 -9.59 -12.10
CA HIS A 30 8.38 -10.26 -11.22
C HIS A 30 8.79 -9.42 -9.99
N PHE A 31 8.20 -8.23 -9.76
CA PHE A 31 8.47 -7.47 -8.54
C PHE A 31 7.73 -8.12 -7.36
N GLN A 32 8.43 -8.97 -6.65
CA GLN A 32 7.94 -9.57 -5.42
C GLN A 32 8.61 -8.88 -4.22
N PHE A 33 7.80 -8.37 -3.29
CA PHE A 33 8.29 -7.96 -1.99
C PHE A 33 8.73 -9.21 -1.23
N GLU A 34 10.04 -9.47 -1.20
CA GLU A 34 10.70 -10.50 -0.39
C GLU A 34 9.90 -11.82 -0.32
N SER A 35 9.89 -12.59 -1.43
CA SER A 35 9.24 -13.90 -1.51
C SER A 35 9.76 -14.93 -0.50
N ASP A 36 11.00 -14.74 -0.03
CA ASP A 36 11.74 -15.72 0.79
C ASP A 36 11.59 -15.48 2.30
N VAL A 37 10.85 -14.45 2.72
CA VAL A 37 10.62 -14.17 4.15
C VAL A 37 9.56 -15.12 4.71
N VAL A 38 9.98 -15.95 5.67
CA VAL A 38 9.05 -16.77 6.46
C VAL A 38 8.25 -15.85 7.38
N ARG A 39 6.97 -15.68 7.05
CA ARG A 39 6.05 -14.87 7.84
C ARG A 39 5.57 -15.62 9.08
N ASN A 40 5.47 -14.92 10.21
CA ASN A 40 4.89 -15.50 11.42
C ASN A 40 3.37 -15.64 11.25
N ALA A 41 2.89 -16.87 11.19
CA ALA A 41 1.46 -17.19 11.01
C ALA A 41 0.57 -16.71 12.17
N ALA A 42 1.12 -16.41 13.35
CA ALA A 42 0.37 -15.87 14.48
C ALA A 42 0.00 -14.39 14.28
N ILE A 43 0.65 -13.68 13.36
CA ILE A 43 0.36 -12.28 13.05
C ILE A 43 -0.60 -12.24 11.87
N PRO A 44 -1.83 -11.69 12.03
CA PRO A 44 -2.80 -11.67 10.96
C PRO A 44 -2.32 -10.79 9.80
N SER A 45 -2.48 -11.27 8.55
CA SER A 45 -2.30 -10.41 7.38
C SER A 45 -3.49 -9.43 7.27
N PRO A 46 -3.34 -8.29 6.53
CA PRO A 46 -4.46 -7.39 6.26
C PRO A 46 -5.65 -8.13 5.66
N ALA A 47 -5.41 -8.97 4.64
CA ALA A 47 -6.46 -9.73 3.98
C ALA A 47 -7.18 -10.71 4.94
N THR A 48 -6.43 -11.40 5.81
CA THR A 48 -7.02 -12.31 6.80
C THR A 48 -7.88 -11.58 7.83
N TYR A 49 -7.46 -10.37 8.25
CA TYR A 49 -8.18 -9.58 9.26
C TYR A 49 -9.38 -8.85 8.68
N LEU A 50 -9.21 -8.21 7.51
CA LEU A 50 -10.23 -7.37 6.88
C LEU A 50 -11.24 -8.17 6.04
N GLY A 51 -10.86 -9.36 5.55
CA GLY A 51 -11.68 -10.21 4.69
C GLY A 51 -11.63 -9.85 3.20
N TYR A 52 -10.76 -8.93 2.79
CA TYR A 52 -10.53 -8.53 1.40
C TYR A 52 -9.04 -8.20 1.16
N GLU A 53 -8.60 -8.26 -0.10
CA GLU A 53 -7.21 -7.97 -0.46
C GLU A 53 -6.90 -6.47 -0.40
N THR A 54 -5.64 -6.15 -0.06
CA THR A 54 -5.16 -4.76 0.01
C THR A 54 -5.35 -4.06 -1.34
N GLY A 55 -6.08 -2.93 -1.32
CA GLY A 55 -6.40 -2.13 -2.50
C GLY A 55 -7.71 -2.53 -3.20
N GLN A 56 -8.37 -3.59 -2.77
CA GLN A 56 -9.65 -4.03 -3.33
C GLN A 56 -10.80 -3.14 -2.86
N GLU A 57 -10.77 -2.70 -1.62
CA GLU A 57 -11.80 -1.85 -1.01
C GLU A 57 -11.17 -0.69 -0.22
N TYR A 58 -11.99 0.35 0.02
CA TYR A 58 -11.61 1.44 0.93
C TYR A 58 -11.77 0.97 2.38
N THR A 59 -10.66 0.90 3.11
CA THR A 59 -10.67 0.50 4.52
C THR A 59 -11.05 1.68 5.42
N MET A 60 -12.09 1.52 6.22
CA MET A 60 -12.53 2.53 7.18
C MET A 60 -11.49 2.70 8.30
N TYR A 61 -11.41 3.91 8.86
CA TYR A 61 -10.49 4.23 9.96
C TYR A 61 -10.59 3.26 11.14
N ALA A 62 -11.81 2.88 11.53
CA ALA A 62 -12.03 1.94 12.64
C ALA A 62 -11.41 0.56 12.37
N ASP A 63 -11.51 0.08 11.12
CA ASP A 63 -10.96 -1.22 10.72
C ASP A 63 -9.44 -1.18 10.66
N VAL A 64 -8.85 -0.07 10.16
CA VAL A 64 -7.40 0.15 10.22
C VAL A 64 -6.91 0.12 11.67
N VAL A 65 -7.57 0.84 12.57
CA VAL A 65 -7.22 0.87 14.00
C VAL A 65 -7.38 -0.51 14.65
N GLY A 66 -8.45 -1.23 14.31
CA GLY A 66 -8.66 -2.60 14.77
C GLY A 66 -7.53 -3.52 14.33
N TYR A 67 -7.16 -3.47 13.05
CA TYR A 67 -6.06 -4.26 12.51
C TYR A 67 -4.72 -3.98 13.19
N ILE A 68 -4.30 -2.71 13.30
CA ILE A 68 -3.01 -2.37 13.93
C ILE A 68 -2.95 -2.77 15.41
N LYS A 69 -4.08 -2.71 16.13
CA LYS A 69 -4.18 -3.22 17.51
C LYS A 69 -4.03 -4.74 17.57
N ALA A 70 -4.62 -5.47 16.63
CA ALA A 70 -4.48 -6.92 16.55
C ALA A 70 -3.03 -7.32 16.24
N VAL A 71 -2.35 -6.61 15.34
CA VAL A 71 -0.92 -6.83 15.06
C VAL A 71 -0.05 -6.52 16.28
N ALA A 72 -0.31 -5.40 16.98
CA ALA A 72 0.44 -5.04 18.18
C ALA A 72 0.24 -6.06 19.32
N ALA A 73 -0.94 -6.66 19.44
CA ALA A 73 -1.21 -7.70 20.43
C ALA A 73 -0.54 -9.05 20.08
N ALA A 74 -0.30 -9.31 18.79
CA ALA A 74 0.26 -10.58 18.30
C ALA A 74 1.80 -10.55 18.15
N SER A 75 2.46 -9.39 18.31
CA SER A 75 3.88 -9.21 18.03
C SER A 75 4.55 -8.36 19.10
N ASP A 76 5.66 -8.84 19.64
CA ASP A 76 6.58 -8.11 20.52
C ASP A 76 7.42 -7.06 19.79
N ARG A 77 7.33 -7.03 18.44
CA ARG A 77 8.02 -6.07 17.58
C ARG A 77 7.20 -4.82 17.29
N VAL A 78 5.95 -4.77 17.77
CA VAL A 78 5.02 -3.68 17.48
C VAL A 78 4.42 -3.14 18.77
N SER A 79 4.54 -1.84 18.98
CA SER A 79 3.81 -1.15 20.04
C SER A 79 2.98 -0.02 19.46
N ILE A 80 1.87 0.29 20.14
CA ILE A 80 0.91 1.33 19.73
C ILE A 80 0.65 2.28 20.90
N THR A 81 0.71 3.59 20.65
CA THR A 81 0.44 4.63 21.66
C THR A 81 -0.52 5.65 21.08
N GLU A 82 -1.60 5.95 21.81
CA GLU A 82 -2.46 7.09 21.50
C GLU A 82 -1.73 8.37 21.94
N TYR A 83 -1.47 9.29 21.00
CA TYR A 83 -0.72 10.52 21.26
C TYR A 83 -1.58 11.79 21.19
N ALA A 84 -2.75 11.72 20.52
CA ALA A 84 -3.65 12.87 20.37
C ALA A 84 -5.05 12.43 19.94
N ARG A 85 -5.96 13.39 19.82
CA ARG A 85 -7.30 13.22 19.24
C ARG A 85 -7.59 14.28 18.21
N THR A 86 -8.36 13.92 17.20
CA THR A 86 -8.89 14.86 16.21
C THR A 86 -10.01 15.75 16.80
N TYR A 87 -10.45 16.76 16.06
CA TYR A 87 -11.62 17.58 16.41
C TYR A 87 -12.89 16.75 16.62
N GLU A 88 -13.04 15.64 15.90
CA GLU A 88 -14.17 14.70 16.04
C GLU A 88 -13.95 13.67 17.16
N ASN A 89 -12.98 13.92 18.05
CA ASN A 89 -12.60 13.02 19.14
C ASN A 89 -12.12 11.62 18.71
N ARG A 90 -11.65 11.46 17.46
CA ARG A 90 -11.03 10.23 16.99
C ARG A 90 -9.60 10.14 17.52
N PRO A 91 -9.19 9.03 18.14
CA PRO A 91 -7.83 8.87 18.63
C PRO A 91 -6.81 8.82 17.50
N LEU A 92 -5.67 9.44 17.68
CA LEU A 92 -4.52 9.35 16.78
C LEU A 92 -3.46 8.45 17.42
N PHE A 93 -2.96 7.48 16.65
CA PHE A 93 -2.00 6.50 17.13
C PHE A 93 -0.65 6.66 16.46
N ALA A 94 0.42 6.52 17.25
CA ALA A 94 1.76 6.24 16.78
C ALA A 94 2.03 4.75 16.88
N LEU A 95 2.55 4.17 15.79
CA LEU A 95 2.93 2.77 15.72
C LEU A 95 4.46 2.69 15.65
N PHE A 96 5.07 1.94 16.56
CA PHE A 96 6.50 1.68 16.55
C PHE A 96 6.73 0.23 16.15
N VAL A 97 7.41 0.04 15.01
CA VAL A 97 7.78 -1.29 14.50
C VAL A 97 9.30 -1.38 14.56
N THR A 98 9.82 -2.22 15.46
CA THR A 98 11.25 -2.34 15.68
C THR A 98 11.61 -3.71 16.26
N ALA A 99 12.90 -3.98 16.47
CA ALA A 99 13.34 -5.16 17.20
C ALA A 99 12.91 -5.04 18.68
N PRO A 100 12.56 -6.16 19.36
CA PRO A 100 12.05 -6.14 20.74
C PRO A 100 12.95 -5.39 21.73
N GLU A 101 14.27 -5.54 21.60
CA GLU A 101 15.27 -4.86 22.44
C GLU A 101 15.27 -3.34 22.29
N ASN A 102 14.81 -2.81 21.15
CA ASN A 102 14.69 -1.37 20.95
C ASN A 102 13.48 -0.76 21.66
N HIS A 103 12.41 -1.54 21.90
CA HIS A 103 11.26 -1.05 22.66
C HIS A 103 11.63 -0.59 24.07
N ALA A 104 12.58 -1.27 24.74
CA ALA A 104 13.08 -0.85 26.05
C ALA A 104 13.92 0.43 26.01
N ARG A 105 14.34 0.88 24.82
CA ARG A 105 15.25 2.01 24.60
C ARG A 105 14.66 3.13 23.76
N LEU A 106 13.34 3.17 23.55
CA LEU A 106 12.70 4.20 22.70
C LEU A 106 13.00 5.61 23.17
N ASP A 107 13.01 5.87 24.47
CA ASP A 107 13.33 7.19 25.04
C ASP A 107 14.80 7.60 24.78
N GLU A 108 15.73 6.65 24.86
CA GLU A 108 17.14 6.91 24.53
C GLU A 108 17.29 7.25 23.05
N ILE A 109 16.62 6.50 22.16
CA ILE A 109 16.64 6.70 20.71
C ILE A 109 16.05 8.06 20.36
N GLN A 110 14.90 8.42 20.98
CA GLN A 110 14.29 9.73 20.80
C GLN A 110 15.24 10.86 21.25
N THR A 111 15.82 10.73 22.44
CA THR A 111 16.75 11.72 22.97
C THR A 111 17.99 11.90 22.10
N ALA A 112 18.52 10.80 21.52
CA ALA A 112 19.64 10.85 20.62
C ALA A 112 19.29 11.58 19.32
N ASN A 113 18.13 11.32 18.74
CA ASN A 113 17.67 11.97 17.51
C ASN A 113 17.40 13.48 17.69
N LEU A 114 16.95 13.90 18.86
CA LEU A 114 16.72 15.33 19.16
C LEU A 114 18.00 16.14 19.37
N LYS A 115 19.15 15.47 19.46
CA LYS A 115 20.47 16.14 19.60
C LYS A 115 21.18 16.38 18.27
N LEU A 116 20.62 15.90 17.17
CA LEU A 116 21.12 16.09 15.81
C LEU A 116 20.60 17.39 15.23
#